data_100cb1d81794cf225013956a9b4ec9a0
#
_entry.id   100cb1d81794cf225013956a9b4ec9a0
#
_cell.length_a   1.000
_cell.length_b   1.000
_cell.length_c   1.000
_cell.angle_alpha   90.00
_cell.angle_beta   90.00
_cell.angle_gamma   90.00
#
_symmetry.space_group_name_H-M   'P 1'
#
loop_
_entity.id
_entity.type
_entity.pdbx_description
1 polymer ?
#
loop_
_entity_poly.entity_id
_entity_poly.type
_entity_poly.pdbx_seq_one_letter_code
_entity_poly.pdbx_strand_id
1 'polypeptide(L)'
;IARYYPEGTIISTGLSKWAGAGGWRLGTFIFPRELRPLQDAMAIIASETYTATSAPIQHAAIAAFNGGDDIDEYLKQSRRVLKVVGEYMHRRLSDMGAVVQKPEGAFYLFPDFSGFREQLASKDIKTSQAFCQALLENTGVAILPASDFGFVPDHLAARLAFVDFDGAESLELAGGDYAEQELGDDFVKQACPRLVTAMDKMEQWLNSL
;
A
#
# COMPACT_ATOMS: atom_id res chain seq x y z
N ILE A 1 -16.07 -3.89 14.73
CA ILE A 1 -17.34 -4.65 14.64
C ILE A 1 -17.35 -5.83 15.60
N ALA A 2 -16.32 -6.68 15.65
CA ALA A 2 -16.27 -7.86 16.53
C ALA A 2 -16.50 -7.58 18.03
N ARG A 3 -16.35 -6.34 18.52
CA ARG A 3 -16.70 -5.94 19.89
C ARG A 3 -18.22 -5.79 20.10
N TYR A 4 -18.98 -5.56 19.03
CA TYR A 4 -20.41 -5.25 19.08
C TYR A 4 -21.29 -6.39 18.56
N TYR A 5 -20.73 -7.21 17.67
CA TYR A 5 -21.42 -8.36 17.07
C TYR A 5 -20.40 -9.51 16.86
N PRO A 6 -19.86 -10.08 17.97
CA PRO A 6 -18.84 -11.12 17.91
C PRO A 6 -19.34 -12.41 17.23
N GLU A 7 -20.58 -12.83 17.52
CA GLU A 7 -21.17 -14.08 17.04
C GLU A 7 -21.40 -14.11 15.51
N GLY A 8 -21.51 -12.96 14.86
CA GLY A 8 -21.72 -12.85 13.41
C GLY A 8 -20.53 -12.25 12.66
N THR A 9 -19.39 -12.04 13.33
CA THR A 9 -18.24 -11.38 12.73
C THR A 9 -17.12 -12.38 12.42
N ILE A 10 -16.74 -12.48 11.14
CA ILE A 10 -15.53 -13.17 10.70
C ILE A 10 -14.43 -12.14 10.54
N ILE A 11 -13.27 -12.37 11.18
CA ILE A 11 -12.10 -11.51 11.01
C ILE A 11 -11.21 -12.11 9.94
N SER A 12 -10.98 -11.36 8.85
CA SER A 12 -10.01 -11.69 7.80
C SER A 12 -8.73 -10.90 8.02
N THR A 13 -7.60 -11.57 8.09
CA THR A 13 -6.27 -10.97 8.25
C THR A 13 -5.21 -11.78 7.54
N GLY A 14 -3.95 -11.36 7.60
CA GLY A 14 -2.82 -12.09 7.02
C GLY A 14 -1.52 -11.34 7.24
N LEU A 15 -0.41 -11.95 6.83
CA LEU A 15 0.94 -11.42 7.01
C LEU A 15 1.36 -10.44 5.92
N SER A 16 0.61 -10.35 4.81
CA SER A 16 1.00 -9.60 3.62
C SER A 16 1.24 -8.11 3.85
N LYS A 17 0.54 -7.49 4.81
CA LYS A 17 0.56 -6.04 5.02
C LYS A 17 1.37 -5.67 6.26
N TRP A 18 0.86 -5.97 7.45
CA TRP A 18 1.48 -5.54 8.69
C TRP A 18 2.85 -6.18 8.96
N ALA A 19 3.10 -7.41 8.49
CA ALA A 19 4.38 -8.10 8.62
C ALA A 19 5.29 -7.97 7.39
N GLY A 20 4.89 -7.21 6.35
CA GLY A 20 5.67 -7.08 5.12
C GLY A 20 5.86 -8.38 4.33
N ALA A 21 5.14 -9.46 4.69
CA ALA A 21 5.36 -10.82 4.18
C ALA A 21 4.38 -11.20 3.05
N GLY A 22 4.11 -10.28 2.12
CA GLY A 22 3.19 -10.50 1.01
C GLY A 22 3.54 -11.69 0.13
N GLY A 23 4.84 -11.96 -0.08
CA GLY A 23 5.36 -13.10 -0.84
C GLY A 23 5.13 -14.46 -0.17
N TRP A 24 4.85 -14.49 1.12
CA TRP A 24 4.61 -15.73 1.88
C TRP A 24 3.23 -16.34 1.64
N ARG A 25 2.30 -15.58 1.04
CA ARG A 25 0.97 -16.04 0.62
C ARG A 25 0.14 -16.66 1.74
N LEU A 26 0.14 -16.07 2.95
CA LEU A 26 -0.67 -16.51 4.08
C LEU A 26 -1.74 -15.48 4.43
N GLY A 27 -2.99 -15.92 4.38
CA GLY A 27 -4.16 -15.24 4.92
C GLY A 27 -4.86 -16.15 5.93
N THR A 28 -5.59 -15.57 6.86
CA THR A 28 -6.35 -16.28 7.90
C THR A 28 -7.75 -15.74 8.02
N PHE A 29 -8.68 -16.63 8.35
CA PHE A 29 -10.02 -16.27 8.80
C PHE A 29 -10.20 -16.74 10.25
N ILE A 30 -10.67 -15.86 11.11
CA ILE A 30 -11.04 -16.18 12.49
C ILE A 30 -12.57 -16.19 12.57
N PHE A 31 -13.12 -17.37 12.83
CA PHE A 31 -14.56 -17.58 12.91
C PHE A 31 -15.03 -17.57 14.36
N PRO A 32 -16.17 -16.95 14.66
CA PRO A 32 -16.83 -17.16 15.93
C PRO A 32 -17.42 -18.60 16.01
N ARG A 33 -17.69 -19.04 17.21
CA ARG A 33 -18.19 -20.41 17.46
C ARG A 33 -19.49 -20.71 16.72
N GLU A 34 -20.35 -19.72 16.60
CA GLU A 34 -21.67 -19.79 15.97
C GLU A 34 -21.57 -20.06 14.46
N LEU A 35 -20.46 -19.64 13.83
CA LEU A 35 -20.19 -19.82 12.41
C LEU A 35 -19.28 -21.03 12.11
N ARG A 36 -19.11 -21.95 13.05
CA ARG A 36 -18.33 -23.18 12.86
C ARG A 36 -18.77 -24.00 11.65
N PRO A 37 -20.09 -24.20 11.37
CA PRO A 37 -20.52 -24.93 10.17
C PRO A 37 -20.04 -24.27 8.86
N LEU A 38 -19.97 -22.93 8.81
CA LEU A 38 -19.44 -22.21 7.67
C LEU A 38 -17.92 -22.42 7.53
N GLN A 39 -17.19 -22.38 8.63
CA GLN A 39 -15.74 -22.67 8.64
C GLN A 39 -15.47 -24.07 8.10
N ASP A 40 -16.22 -25.08 8.55
CA ASP A 40 -16.05 -26.46 8.11
C ASP A 40 -16.35 -26.62 6.62
N ALA A 41 -17.41 -25.98 6.10
CA ALA A 41 -17.73 -25.97 4.68
C ALA A 41 -16.62 -25.28 3.83
N MET A 42 -16.10 -24.16 4.31
CA MET A 42 -14.98 -23.46 3.63
C MET A 42 -13.70 -24.31 3.63
N ALA A 43 -13.42 -25.04 4.71
CA ALA A 43 -12.26 -25.95 4.76
C ALA A 43 -12.36 -27.08 3.73
N ILE A 44 -13.57 -27.65 3.52
CA ILE A 44 -13.81 -28.66 2.48
C ILE A 44 -13.56 -28.07 1.09
N ILE A 45 -14.10 -26.89 0.80
CA ILE A 45 -13.89 -26.21 -0.50
C ILE A 45 -12.40 -25.89 -0.69
N ALA A 46 -11.72 -25.44 0.35
CA ALA A 46 -10.28 -25.13 0.29
C ALA A 46 -9.46 -26.38 -0.09
N SER A 47 -9.77 -27.55 0.49
CA SER A 47 -9.05 -28.79 0.22
C SER A 47 -9.18 -29.24 -1.25
N GLU A 48 -10.31 -28.93 -1.89
CA GLU A 48 -10.59 -29.31 -3.28
C GLU A 48 -10.13 -28.23 -4.32
N THR A 49 -9.73 -27.04 -3.86
CA THR A 49 -9.34 -25.93 -4.73
C THR A 49 -7.84 -25.65 -4.72
N TYR A 50 -7.30 -25.23 -3.59
CA TYR A 50 -5.88 -24.86 -3.44
C TYR A 50 -5.13 -25.67 -2.39
N THR A 51 -5.80 -26.62 -1.74
CA THR A 51 -5.28 -27.55 -0.74
C THR A 51 -4.95 -26.87 0.60
N ALA A 52 -3.84 -26.19 0.69
CA ALA A 52 -3.41 -25.49 1.90
C ALA A 52 -2.28 -24.48 1.60
N THR A 53 -2.11 -23.52 2.51
CA THR A 53 -0.89 -22.71 2.56
C THR A 53 0.30 -23.61 2.94
N SER A 54 1.50 -23.31 2.42
CA SER A 54 2.74 -24.02 2.72
C SER A 54 2.95 -24.22 4.23
N ALA A 55 3.20 -25.45 4.67
CA ALA A 55 3.35 -25.78 6.09
C ALA A 55 4.46 -24.98 6.80
N PRO A 56 5.68 -24.78 6.24
CA PRO A 56 6.67 -23.91 6.86
C PRO A 56 6.16 -22.49 7.13
N ILE A 57 5.36 -21.93 6.21
CA ILE A 57 4.77 -20.59 6.37
C ILE A 57 3.72 -20.59 7.49
N GLN A 58 2.92 -21.65 7.62
CA GLN A 58 1.96 -21.76 8.73
C GLN A 58 2.67 -21.78 10.08
N HIS A 59 3.79 -22.49 10.19
CA HIS A 59 4.58 -22.52 11.43
C HIS A 59 5.23 -21.16 11.71
N ALA A 60 5.79 -20.48 10.71
CA ALA A 60 6.32 -19.13 10.86
C ALA A 60 5.26 -18.12 11.30
N ALA A 61 4.02 -18.28 10.82
CA ALA A 61 2.88 -17.43 11.21
C ALA A 61 2.57 -17.51 12.70
N ILE A 62 2.83 -18.66 13.36
CA ILE A 62 2.63 -18.80 14.81
C ILE A 62 3.50 -17.79 15.57
N ALA A 63 4.77 -17.66 15.21
CA ALA A 63 5.67 -16.67 15.80
C ALA A 63 5.17 -15.25 15.55
N ALA A 64 4.80 -14.93 14.30
CA ALA A 64 4.30 -13.59 13.94
C ALA A 64 3.03 -13.20 14.71
N PHE A 65 2.04 -14.11 14.82
CA PHE A 65 0.79 -13.83 15.53
C PHE A 65 0.89 -13.88 17.07
N ASN A 66 1.87 -14.58 17.61
CA ASN A 66 2.13 -14.54 19.05
C ASN A 66 2.72 -13.19 19.48
N GLY A 67 3.36 -12.46 18.57
CA GLY A 67 4.02 -11.21 18.89
C GLY A 67 5.33 -11.43 19.67
N GLY A 68 5.86 -10.36 20.22
CA GLY A 68 7.10 -10.32 20.99
C GLY A 68 7.77 -8.95 20.82
N ASP A 69 8.76 -8.67 21.65
CA ASP A 69 9.46 -7.38 21.66
C ASP A 69 10.12 -7.06 20.29
N ASP A 70 10.61 -8.09 19.61
CA ASP A 70 11.20 -8.00 18.27
C ASP A 70 10.15 -7.64 17.20
N ILE A 71 8.96 -8.24 17.28
CA ILE A 71 7.86 -7.92 16.38
C ILE A 71 7.35 -6.50 16.64
N ASP A 72 7.22 -6.12 17.90
CA ASP A 72 6.76 -4.79 18.29
C ASP A 72 7.75 -3.69 17.84
N GLU A 73 9.05 -3.91 17.98
CA GLU A 73 10.07 -2.98 17.49
C GLU A 73 10.06 -2.90 15.95
N TYR A 74 9.97 -4.03 15.26
CA TYR A 74 9.80 -4.04 13.80
C TYR A 74 8.60 -3.21 13.36
N LEU A 75 7.44 -3.39 14.01
CA LEU A 75 6.21 -2.65 13.69
C LEU A 75 6.35 -1.16 13.97
N LYS A 76 7.03 -0.80 15.04
CA LYS A 76 7.30 0.59 15.39
C LYS A 76 8.17 1.26 14.32
N GLN A 77 9.28 0.61 13.92
CA GLN A 77 10.17 1.17 12.91
C GLN A 77 9.51 1.22 11.52
N SER A 78 8.82 0.18 11.09
CA SER A 78 8.13 0.19 9.81
C SER A 78 7.03 1.25 9.72
N ARG A 79 6.32 1.53 10.84
CA ARG A 79 5.36 2.65 10.90
C ARG A 79 6.04 4.01 10.81
N ARG A 80 7.21 4.20 11.42
CA ARG A 80 8.00 5.44 11.29
C ARG A 80 8.39 5.68 9.84
N VAL A 81 8.94 4.68 9.17
CA VAL A 81 9.34 4.75 7.77
C VAL A 81 8.14 5.03 6.86
N LEU A 82 7.08 4.24 6.96
CA LEU A 82 5.90 4.43 6.11
C LEU A 82 5.20 5.79 6.34
N LYS A 83 5.23 6.30 7.57
CA LYS A 83 4.67 7.62 7.88
C LYS A 83 5.41 8.72 7.13
N VAL A 84 6.74 8.80 7.27
CA VAL A 84 7.52 9.86 6.63
C VAL A 84 7.48 9.77 5.11
N VAL A 85 7.54 8.55 4.55
CA VAL A 85 7.42 8.34 3.10
C VAL A 85 6.04 8.78 2.61
N GLY A 86 4.96 8.38 3.30
CA GLY A 86 3.60 8.80 2.96
C GLY A 86 3.38 10.31 3.04
N GLU A 87 3.93 10.99 4.05
CA GLU A 87 3.88 12.45 4.19
C GLU A 87 4.68 13.16 3.09
N TYR A 88 5.85 12.64 2.74
CA TYR A 88 6.64 13.14 1.62
C TYR A 88 5.87 13.03 0.29
N MET A 89 5.35 11.85 -0.01
CA MET A 89 4.60 11.59 -1.24
C MET A 89 3.33 12.45 -1.34
N HIS A 90 2.59 12.57 -0.23
CA HIS A 90 1.42 13.44 -0.15
C HIS A 90 1.77 14.90 -0.49
N ARG A 91 2.81 15.44 0.13
CA ARG A 91 3.26 16.82 -0.13
C ARG A 91 3.67 17.00 -1.59
N ARG A 92 4.51 16.10 -2.14
CA ARG A 92 4.95 16.18 -3.55
C ARG A 92 3.77 16.16 -4.52
N LEU A 93 2.79 15.28 -4.31
CA LEU A 93 1.58 15.22 -5.14
C LEU A 93 0.72 16.48 -5.02
N SER A 94 0.57 17.01 -3.82
CA SER A 94 -0.17 18.26 -3.60
C SER A 94 0.53 19.47 -4.27
N ASP A 95 1.85 19.54 -4.16
CA ASP A 95 2.66 20.61 -4.77
C ASP A 95 2.59 20.57 -6.31
N MET A 96 2.44 19.37 -6.91
CA MET A 96 2.18 19.19 -8.34
C MET A 96 0.77 19.63 -8.77
N GLY A 97 -0.14 19.88 -7.85
CA GLY A 97 -1.53 20.26 -8.13
C GLY A 97 -2.55 19.12 -8.12
N ALA A 98 -2.16 17.91 -7.70
CA ALA A 98 -3.12 16.84 -7.47
C ALA A 98 -3.87 17.04 -6.14
N VAL A 99 -5.16 16.72 -6.13
CA VAL A 99 -5.95 16.70 -4.88
C VAL A 99 -5.81 15.33 -4.24
N VAL A 100 -5.23 15.27 -3.05
CA VAL A 100 -4.95 14.01 -2.36
C VAL A 100 -5.14 14.16 -0.85
N GLN A 101 -5.75 13.14 -0.22
CA GLN A 101 -5.92 13.07 1.22
C GLN A 101 -4.58 12.72 1.89
N LYS A 102 -4.28 13.39 3.02
CA LYS A 102 -3.13 13.02 3.85
C LYS A 102 -3.33 11.58 4.36
N PRO A 103 -2.33 10.68 4.20
CA PRO A 103 -2.47 9.32 4.66
C PRO A 103 -2.43 9.24 6.20
N GLU A 104 -3.38 8.53 6.79
CA GLU A 104 -3.42 8.23 8.23
C GLU A 104 -2.84 6.84 8.54
N GLY A 105 -2.48 6.07 7.52
CA GLY A 105 -1.91 4.73 7.64
C GLY A 105 -1.77 4.03 6.30
N ALA A 106 -1.36 2.77 6.35
CA ALA A 106 -1.07 1.93 5.18
C ALA A 106 0.03 2.53 4.28
N PHE A 107 -0.03 2.27 2.97
CA PHE A 107 1.01 2.68 2.00
C PHE A 107 0.40 3.02 0.64
N TYR A 108 -0.85 3.50 0.64
CA TYR A 108 -1.55 3.93 -0.56
C TYR A 108 -1.96 5.39 -0.46
N LEU A 109 -1.89 6.09 -1.59
CA LEU A 109 -2.52 7.37 -1.83
C LEU A 109 -3.49 7.25 -2.99
N PHE A 110 -4.47 8.13 -3.04
CA PHE A 110 -5.46 8.16 -4.12
C PHE A 110 -5.58 9.60 -4.68
N PRO A 111 -4.53 10.07 -5.39
CA PRO A 111 -4.54 11.41 -5.97
C PRO A 111 -5.54 11.54 -7.11
N ASP A 112 -6.22 12.68 -7.15
CA ASP A 112 -7.10 13.14 -8.22
C ASP A 112 -6.36 14.22 -9.04
N PHE A 113 -6.21 13.96 -10.33
CA PHE A 113 -5.54 14.80 -11.31
C PHE A 113 -6.55 15.54 -12.20
N SER A 114 -7.82 15.64 -11.80
CA SER A 114 -8.86 16.33 -12.56
C SER A 114 -8.56 17.82 -12.82
N GLY A 115 -7.66 18.43 -12.03
CA GLY A 115 -7.13 19.77 -12.29
C GLY A 115 -6.39 19.91 -13.63
N PHE A 116 -5.90 18.81 -14.20
CA PHE A 116 -5.19 18.77 -15.49
C PHE A 116 -6.09 18.33 -16.65
N ARG A 117 -7.41 18.26 -16.45
CA ARG A 117 -8.38 17.72 -17.42
C ARG A 117 -8.28 18.37 -18.81
N GLU A 118 -8.14 19.69 -18.88
CA GLU A 118 -8.09 20.41 -20.16
C GLU A 118 -6.80 20.09 -20.92
N GLN A 119 -5.67 20.13 -20.24
CA GLN A 119 -4.35 19.82 -20.80
C GLN A 119 -4.30 18.36 -21.27
N LEU A 120 -4.78 17.43 -20.46
CA LEU A 120 -4.83 16.00 -20.78
C LEU A 120 -5.75 15.74 -21.97
N ALA A 121 -6.92 16.40 -22.01
CA ALA A 121 -7.89 16.27 -23.12
C ALA A 121 -7.29 16.76 -24.44
N SER A 122 -6.43 17.79 -24.44
CA SER A 122 -5.73 18.28 -25.64
C SER A 122 -4.80 17.22 -26.26
N LYS A 123 -4.37 16.25 -25.44
CA LYS A 123 -3.56 15.10 -25.84
C LYS A 123 -4.37 13.80 -25.98
N ASP A 124 -5.70 13.92 -26.06
CA ASP A 124 -6.68 12.83 -26.14
C ASP A 124 -6.70 11.88 -24.91
N ILE A 125 -6.19 12.32 -23.77
CA ILE A 125 -6.20 11.60 -22.50
C ILE A 125 -7.44 12.03 -21.70
N LYS A 126 -8.51 11.21 -21.72
CA LYS A 126 -9.83 11.57 -21.16
C LYS A 126 -10.30 10.62 -20.07
N THR A 127 -9.59 9.52 -19.82
CA THR A 127 -9.96 8.50 -18.84
C THR A 127 -8.83 8.23 -17.88
N SER A 128 -9.14 7.73 -16.67
CA SER A 128 -8.12 7.31 -15.69
C SER A 128 -7.20 6.22 -16.24
N GLN A 129 -7.71 5.32 -17.08
CA GLN A 129 -6.91 4.29 -17.71
C GLN A 129 -5.92 4.88 -18.71
N ALA A 130 -6.39 5.77 -19.60
CA ALA A 130 -5.51 6.46 -20.56
C ALA A 130 -4.47 7.32 -19.85
N PHE A 131 -4.85 7.99 -18.74
CA PHE A 131 -3.92 8.75 -17.90
C PHE A 131 -2.83 7.87 -17.32
N CYS A 132 -3.18 6.74 -16.69
CA CYS A 132 -2.19 5.82 -16.10
C CYS A 132 -1.27 5.22 -17.16
N GLN A 133 -1.80 4.89 -18.34
CA GLN A 133 -1.00 4.41 -19.47
C GLN A 133 -0.01 5.48 -19.97
N ALA A 134 -0.47 6.70 -20.20
CA ALA A 134 0.38 7.80 -20.65
C ALA A 134 1.46 8.15 -19.60
N LEU A 135 1.10 8.14 -18.31
CA LEU A 135 2.06 8.35 -17.22
C LEU A 135 3.17 7.28 -17.26
N LEU A 136 2.78 6.01 -17.38
CA LEU A 136 3.74 4.90 -17.45
C LEU A 136 4.69 5.04 -18.66
N GLU A 137 4.15 5.33 -19.84
CA GLU A 137 4.93 5.47 -21.08
C GLU A 137 5.91 6.64 -21.04
N ASN A 138 5.53 7.77 -20.42
CA ASN A 138 6.37 8.97 -20.40
C ASN A 138 7.33 9.03 -19.21
N THR A 139 6.99 8.38 -18.09
CA THR A 139 7.77 8.53 -16.83
C THR A 139 8.34 7.21 -16.29
N GLY A 140 7.78 6.08 -16.70
CA GLY A 140 8.07 4.77 -16.11
C GLY A 140 7.35 4.54 -14.77
N VAL A 141 6.45 5.43 -14.35
CA VAL A 141 5.69 5.31 -13.09
C VAL A 141 4.39 4.57 -13.32
N ALA A 142 4.24 3.40 -12.70
CA ALA A 142 3.04 2.57 -12.76
C ALA A 142 2.12 2.83 -11.57
N ILE A 143 0.89 3.27 -11.86
CA ILE A 143 -0.20 3.44 -10.89
C ILE A 143 -1.47 2.82 -11.43
N LEU A 144 -2.48 2.58 -10.58
CA LEU A 144 -3.71 1.92 -10.99
C LEU A 144 -4.85 2.92 -11.17
N PRO A 145 -5.59 2.86 -12.30
CA PRO A 145 -6.64 3.83 -12.61
C PRO A 145 -7.83 3.72 -11.65
N ALA A 146 -8.49 4.86 -11.40
CA ALA A 146 -9.67 4.91 -10.54
C ALA A 146 -10.82 4.01 -11.01
N SER A 147 -10.94 3.77 -12.31
CA SER A 147 -11.93 2.86 -12.88
C SER A 147 -11.85 1.43 -12.32
N ASP A 148 -10.68 0.95 -11.96
CA ASP A 148 -10.48 -0.38 -11.34
C ASP A 148 -11.03 -0.44 -9.90
N PHE A 149 -11.40 0.70 -9.33
CA PHE A 149 -11.97 0.84 -7.99
C PHE A 149 -13.43 1.29 -8.02
N GLY A 150 -14.11 1.16 -9.16
CA GLY A 150 -15.54 1.44 -9.32
C GLY A 150 -15.88 2.90 -9.59
N PHE A 151 -14.91 3.76 -9.85
CA PHE A 151 -15.15 5.12 -10.32
C PHE A 151 -15.52 5.14 -11.80
N VAL A 152 -16.21 6.21 -12.22
CA VAL A 152 -16.48 6.42 -13.65
C VAL A 152 -15.17 6.61 -14.43
N PRO A 153 -15.09 6.16 -15.70
CA PRO A 153 -13.84 6.15 -16.45
C PRO A 153 -13.17 7.53 -16.61
N ASP A 154 -13.97 8.61 -16.68
CA ASP A 154 -13.51 9.98 -16.85
C ASP A 154 -13.10 10.68 -15.53
N HIS A 155 -13.18 9.98 -14.39
CA HIS A 155 -12.62 10.45 -13.13
C HIS A 155 -11.10 10.25 -13.14
N LEU A 156 -10.36 11.33 -13.35
CA LEU A 156 -8.90 11.31 -13.55
C LEU A 156 -8.14 11.14 -12.23
N ALA A 157 -8.42 10.06 -11.52
CA ALA A 157 -7.75 9.69 -10.29
C ALA A 157 -7.09 8.32 -10.41
N ALA A 158 -6.18 8.02 -9.50
CA ALA A 158 -5.45 6.75 -9.51
C ALA A 158 -5.01 6.33 -8.11
N ARG A 159 -4.85 5.02 -7.87
CA ARG A 159 -4.22 4.52 -6.66
C ARG A 159 -2.71 4.41 -6.86
N LEU A 160 -1.96 5.09 -6.02
CA LEU A 160 -0.51 5.05 -5.95
C LEU A 160 -0.07 4.27 -4.71
N ALA A 161 0.80 3.26 -4.88
CA ALA A 161 1.47 2.56 -3.78
C ALA A 161 2.89 3.14 -3.63
N PHE A 162 3.25 3.60 -2.43
CA PHE A 162 4.54 4.24 -2.20
C PHE A 162 5.54 3.31 -1.47
N VAL A 163 5.73 2.10 -2.01
CA VAL A 163 6.59 1.07 -1.40
C VAL A 163 7.72 0.59 -2.32
N ASP A 164 8.06 1.35 -3.37
CA ASP A 164 9.19 1.01 -4.23
C ASP A 164 10.53 1.48 -3.64
N PHE A 165 10.91 0.86 -2.53
CA PHE A 165 12.19 1.05 -1.86
C PHE A 165 12.63 -0.25 -1.17
N ASP A 166 13.89 -0.35 -0.78
CA ASP A 166 14.38 -1.49 0.00
C ASP A 166 13.96 -1.34 1.47
N GLY A 167 13.07 -2.24 1.92
CA GLY A 167 12.52 -2.20 3.26
C GLY A 167 13.56 -2.55 4.34
N ALA A 168 14.50 -3.45 4.05
CA ALA A 168 15.53 -3.86 4.99
C ALA A 168 16.54 -2.72 5.21
N GLU A 169 17.05 -2.14 4.12
CA GLU A 169 17.96 -0.98 4.17
C GLU A 169 17.30 0.21 4.86
N SER A 170 16.00 0.47 4.57
CA SER A 170 15.27 1.57 5.20
C SER A 170 15.08 1.37 6.70
N LEU A 171 14.83 0.13 7.16
CA LEU A 171 14.71 -0.19 8.58
C LEU A 171 16.05 -0.10 9.30
N GLU A 172 17.13 -0.57 8.67
CA GLU A 172 18.49 -0.47 9.21
C GLU A 172 18.90 0.99 9.37
N LEU A 173 18.66 1.83 8.36
CA LEU A 173 18.92 3.26 8.41
C LEU A 173 18.09 3.96 9.51
N ALA A 174 16.79 3.63 9.61
CA ALA A 174 15.90 4.22 10.61
C ALA A 174 16.26 3.83 12.04
N GLY A 175 16.76 2.61 12.26
CA GLY A 175 17.21 2.10 13.57
C GLY A 175 18.66 2.44 13.89
N GLY A 176 19.47 2.84 12.89
CA GLY A 176 20.88 3.24 13.01
C GLY A 176 21.03 4.76 13.07
N ASP A 177 21.42 5.36 11.97
CA ASP A 177 21.77 6.79 11.89
C ASP A 177 20.61 7.73 12.29
N TYR A 178 19.37 7.27 12.16
CA TYR A 178 18.15 8.04 12.49
C TYR A 178 17.41 7.51 13.72
N ALA A 179 18.03 6.66 14.57
CA ALA A 179 17.35 6.01 15.69
C ALA A 179 16.66 7.01 16.64
N GLU A 180 17.38 8.09 17.01
CA GLU A 180 16.95 9.10 17.96
C GLU A 180 16.39 10.37 17.29
N GLN A 181 16.24 10.37 15.94
CA GLN A 181 15.81 11.54 15.18
C GLN A 181 14.39 11.36 14.65
N GLU A 182 13.69 12.47 14.45
CA GLU A 182 12.48 12.48 13.64
C GLU A 182 12.88 12.31 12.18
N LEU A 183 12.23 11.33 11.49
CA LEU A 183 12.49 11.08 10.09
C LEU A 183 11.89 12.21 9.24
N GLY A 184 12.70 12.77 8.32
CA GLY A 184 12.31 13.85 7.43
C GLY A 184 12.65 13.55 5.97
N ASP A 185 12.64 14.59 5.14
CA ASP A 185 12.90 14.50 3.71
C ASP A 185 14.28 13.92 3.39
N ASP A 186 15.28 14.21 4.20
CA ASP A 186 16.64 13.70 3.97
C ASP A 186 16.70 12.18 4.14
N PHE A 187 15.96 11.65 5.12
CA PHE A 187 15.77 10.21 5.23
C PHE A 187 15.12 9.64 3.96
N VAL A 188 14.03 10.24 3.46
CA VAL A 188 13.34 9.74 2.26
C VAL A 188 14.24 9.79 1.04
N LYS A 189 15.03 10.85 0.86
CA LYS A 189 15.99 10.96 -0.24
C LYS A 189 17.06 9.88 -0.20
N GLN A 190 17.53 9.53 1.00
CA GLN A 190 18.55 8.51 1.20
C GLN A 190 17.98 7.09 1.08
N ALA A 191 16.87 6.79 1.77
CA ALA A 191 16.28 5.46 1.85
C ALA A 191 15.42 5.08 0.65
N CYS A 192 14.80 6.08 -0.03
CA CYS A 192 13.79 5.86 -1.07
C CYS A 192 14.10 6.61 -2.38
N PRO A 193 15.33 6.55 -2.95
CA PRO A 193 15.72 7.37 -4.11
C PRO A 193 14.85 7.10 -5.35
N ARG A 194 14.30 5.87 -5.51
CA ARG A 194 13.39 5.56 -6.62
C ARG A 194 12.07 6.31 -6.52
N LEU A 195 11.51 6.46 -5.32
CA LEU A 195 10.30 7.25 -5.11
C LEU A 195 10.53 8.74 -5.38
N VAL A 196 11.67 9.27 -4.94
CA VAL A 196 12.06 10.67 -5.25
C VAL A 196 12.14 10.88 -6.76
N THR A 197 12.85 10.00 -7.46
CA THR A 197 12.97 10.04 -8.93
C THR A 197 11.60 9.91 -9.63
N ALA A 198 10.71 9.06 -9.11
CA ALA A 198 9.36 8.91 -9.65
C ALA A 198 8.55 10.21 -9.53
N MET A 199 8.62 10.88 -8.37
CA MET A 199 7.94 12.17 -8.19
C MET A 199 8.52 13.26 -9.10
N ASP A 200 9.83 13.33 -9.24
CA ASP A 200 10.47 14.31 -10.14
C ASP A 200 10.02 14.12 -11.60
N LYS A 201 9.98 12.87 -12.08
CA LYS A 201 9.51 12.55 -13.44
C LYS A 201 8.01 12.85 -13.62
N MET A 202 7.18 12.54 -12.63
CA MET A 202 5.76 12.87 -12.69
C MET A 202 5.55 14.37 -12.77
N GLU A 203 6.25 15.15 -11.94
CA GLU A 203 6.19 16.61 -11.94
C GLU A 203 6.61 17.21 -13.28
N GLN A 204 7.74 16.75 -13.82
CA GLN A 204 8.24 17.19 -15.12
C GLN A 204 7.21 16.90 -16.24
N TRP A 205 6.63 15.72 -16.24
CA TRP A 205 5.63 15.34 -17.23
C TRP A 205 4.35 16.15 -17.11
N LEU A 206 3.80 16.32 -15.90
CA LEU A 206 2.60 17.13 -15.66
C LEU A 206 2.83 18.61 -16.07
N ASN A 207 4.01 19.16 -15.80
CA ASN A 207 4.36 20.51 -16.20
C ASN A 207 4.57 20.68 -17.72
N SER A 208 4.72 19.58 -18.47
CA SER A 208 4.86 19.56 -19.94
C SER A 208 3.54 19.40 -20.69
N LEU A 209 2.44 19.23 -19.95
CA LEU A 209 1.11 19.10 -20.53
C LEU A 209 0.59 20.42 -21.10
#